data_910a2b36b05f0168978cebfd99040764
#
_entry.id   910a2b36b05f0168978cebfd99040764
#
_cell.length_a   1.000
_cell.length_b   1.000
_cell.length_c   1.000
_cell.angle_alpha   90.00
_cell.angle_beta   90.00
_cell.angle_gamma   90.00
#
_symmetry.space_group_name_H-M   'P 1'
#
loop_
_entity.id
_entity.type
_entity.pdbx_description
1 polymer ?
#
loop_
_entity_poly.entity_id
_entity_poly.type
_entity_poly.pdbx_seq_one_letter_code
_entity_poly.pdbx_strand_id
1 'polypeptide(L)'
;LSTPMGQAGCDIYLSPAARSRFPFGIECKNQEKVTLWSWWDQCVGNAAKEGLMPLLVIRRARTEPLAVLWWDDLLALLRECEQL
;
A
#
# COMPACT_ATOMS: atom_id res chain seq x y z
N LEU A 1 -3.61 10.14 7.85
CA LEU A 1 -2.94 11.32 7.31
C LEU A 1 -2.36 11.01 5.94
N SER A 2 -2.51 11.91 5.02
CA SER A 2 -1.99 11.75 3.66
C SER A 2 -0.75 12.61 3.47
N THR A 3 0.13 12.18 2.55
CA THR A 3 1.30 12.95 2.12
C THR A 3 0.84 14.20 1.39
N PRO A 4 1.42 15.39 1.67
CA PRO A 4 1.15 16.59 0.87
C PRO A 4 1.47 16.35 -0.60
N MET A 5 0.68 16.96 -1.48
CA MET A 5 0.85 16.81 -2.92
C MET A 5 2.25 17.26 -3.35
N GLY A 6 2.90 16.46 -4.18
CA GLY A 6 4.23 16.76 -4.70
C GLY A 6 5.38 16.27 -3.85
N GLN A 7 5.13 15.73 -2.67
CA GLN A 7 6.18 15.15 -1.84
C GLN A 7 6.34 13.66 -2.11
N ALA A 8 7.59 13.17 -2.03
CA ALA A 8 7.87 11.74 -2.06
C ALA A 8 7.36 11.08 -0.79
N GLY A 9 6.84 9.87 -0.90
CA GLY A 9 6.32 9.09 0.23
C GLY A 9 5.00 8.44 -0.10
N CYS A 10 4.34 7.90 0.91
CA CYS A 10 3.10 7.17 0.75
C CYS A 10 1.89 8.10 0.84
N ASP A 11 0.78 7.72 0.19
CA ASP A 11 -0.45 8.52 0.20
C ASP A 11 -1.15 8.51 1.55
N ILE A 12 -1.02 7.39 2.29
CA ILE A 12 -1.64 7.23 3.59
C ILE A 12 -0.56 6.88 4.61
N TYR A 13 -0.52 7.64 5.71
CA TYR A 13 0.36 7.36 6.84
C TYR A 13 -0.43 6.79 8.00
N LEU A 14 0.02 5.64 8.47
CA LEU A 14 -0.55 5.00 9.64
C LEU A 14 0.05 5.61 10.91
N SER A 15 -0.69 5.56 12.02
CA SER A 15 -0.16 5.93 13.32
C SER A 15 1.02 5.01 13.70
N PRO A 16 1.91 5.43 14.62
CA PRO A 16 3.00 4.55 15.05
C PRO A 16 2.52 3.20 15.57
N ALA A 17 1.41 3.16 16.29
CA ALA A 17 0.84 1.92 16.81
C ALA A 17 0.33 1.02 15.67
N ALA A 18 -0.37 1.59 14.69
CA ALA A 18 -0.86 0.84 13.53
C ALA A 18 0.31 0.36 12.67
N ARG A 19 1.34 1.21 12.48
CA ARG A 19 2.52 0.88 11.67
C ARG A 19 3.31 -0.28 12.27
N SER A 20 3.36 -0.42 13.59
CA SER A 20 4.08 -1.53 14.21
C SER A 20 3.39 -2.86 13.96
N ARG A 21 2.07 -2.88 13.78
CA ARG A 21 1.29 -4.09 13.47
C ARG A 21 1.14 -4.32 11.98
N PHE A 22 0.99 -3.24 11.21
CA PHE A 22 0.76 -3.26 9.77
C PHE A 22 1.73 -2.30 9.10
N PRO A 23 3.00 -2.70 8.95
CA PRO A 23 4.05 -1.79 8.45
C PRO A 23 3.98 -1.63 6.93
N PHE A 24 2.84 -1.13 6.42
CA PHE A 24 2.59 -0.94 5.01
C PHE A 24 2.69 0.52 4.61
N GLY A 25 3.38 0.77 3.49
CA GLY A 25 3.32 2.03 2.77
C GLY A 25 2.23 1.95 1.73
N ILE A 26 1.17 2.76 1.87
CA ILE A 26 -0.06 2.63 1.10
C ILE A 26 -0.10 3.68 0.01
N GLU A 27 -0.24 3.25 -1.25
CA GLU A 27 -0.49 4.08 -2.42
C GLU A 27 -1.91 3.84 -2.91
N CYS A 28 -2.61 4.90 -3.28
CA CYS A 28 -3.98 4.81 -3.80
C CYS A 28 -4.03 5.34 -5.22
N LYS A 29 -4.64 4.57 -6.13
CA LYS A 29 -4.84 4.97 -7.53
C LYS A 29 -6.31 4.78 -7.91
N ASN A 30 -6.91 5.84 -8.44
CA ASN A 30 -8.29 5.84 -8.89
C ASN A 30 -8.33 6.34 -10.33
N GLN A 31 -8.16 5.44 -11.29
CA GLN A 31 -8.07 5.76 -12.71
C GLN A 31 -8.74 4.69 -13.56
N GLU A 32 -9.33 5.11 -14.68
CA GLU A 32 -9.99 4.19 -15.61
C GLU A 32 -8.99 3.31 -16.35
N LYS A 33 -7.83 3.86 -16.73
CA LYS A 33 -6.80 3.13 -17.44
C LYS A 33 -5.75 2.65 -16.45
N VAL A 34 -5.57 1.33 -16.39
CA VAL A 34 -4.67 0.69 -15.42
C VAL A 34 -3.29 0.44 -16.05
N THR A 35 -2.26 0.97 -15.40
CA THR A 35 -0.86 0.68 -15.70
C THR A 35 -0.24 0.06 -14.45
N LEU A 36 -0.66 -1.15 -14.13
CA LEU A 36 -0.44 -1.78 -12.84
C LEU A 36 1.04 -1.83 -12.44
N TRP A 37 1.90 -2.33 -13.32
CA TRP A 37 3.30 -2.53 -12.97
C TRP A 37 4.04 -1.22 -12.74
N SER A 38 3.70 -0.17 -13.48
CA SER A 38 4.26 1.16 -13.26
C SER A 38 3.86 1.71 -11.89
N TRP A 39 2.59 1.59 -11.54
CA TRP A 39 2.09 2.01 -10.23
C TRP A 39 2.70 1.19 -9.10
N TRP A 40 2.85 -0.11 -9.33
CA TRP A 40 3.45 -1.02 -8.35
C TRP A 40 4.91 -0.65 -8.08
N ASP A 41 5.69 -0.40 -9.12
CA ASP A 41 7.09 0.00 -8.97
C ASP A 41 7.21 1.30 -8.18
N GLN A 42 6.33 2.26 -8.44
CA GLN A 42 6.28 3.51 -7.67
C GLN A 42 5.95 3.25 -6.20
N CYS A 43 4.97 2.39 -5.95
CA CYS A 43 4.56 2.01 -4.60
C CYS A 43 5.70 1.35 -3.83
N VAL A 44 6.40 0.40 -4.47
CA VAL A 44 7.56 -0.28 -3.88
C VAL A 44 8.65 0.73 -3.51
N GLY A 45 8.96 1.65 -4.44
CA GLY A 45 9.99 2.66 -4.20
C GLY A 45 9.64 3.60 -3.05
N ASN A 46 8.40 4.06 -2.99
CA ASN A 46 7.94 4.96 -1.93
C ASN A 46 7.89 4.26 -0.56
N ALA A 47 7.41 3.04 -0.53
CA ALA A 47 7.38 2.26 0.71
C ALA A 47 8.80 1.99 1.24
N ALA A 48 9.74 1.67 0.35
CA ALA A 48 11.13 1.40 0.71
C ALA A 48 11.79 2.60 1.40
N LYS A 49 11.47 3.83 0.97
CA LYS A 49 12.00 5.05 1.59
C LYS A 49 11.60 5.18 3.05
N GLU A 50 10.47 4.63 3.41
CA GLU A 50 9.92 4.67 4.76
C GLU A 50 10.21 3.37 5.54
N GLY A 51 10.90 2.41 4.93
CA GLY A 51 11.15 1.11 5.54
C GLY A 51 9.88 0.28 5.71
N LEU A 52 8.92 0.44 4.82
CA LEU A 52 7.60 -0.19 4.89
C LEU A 52 7.39 -1.19 3.75
N MET A 53 6.45 -2.11 3.96
CA MET A 53 6.00 -3.01 2.91
C MET A 53 5.04 -2.28 1.98
N PRO A 54 5.12 -2.50 0.65
CA PRO A 54 4.22 -1.82 -0.27
C PRO A 54 2.82 -2.42 -0.27
N LEU A 55 1.82 -1.55 -0.30
CA LEU A 55 0.42 -1.92 -0.49
C LEU A 55 -0.20 -0.93 -1.48
N LEU A 56 -0.57 -1.41 -2.65
CA LEU A 56 -1.19 -0.61 -3.68
C LEU A 56 -2.70 -0.89 -3.69
N VAL A 57 -3.48 0.16 -3.52
CA VAL A 57 -4.94 0.09 -3.61
C VAL A 57 -5.36 0.73 -4.93
N ILE A 58 -6.00 -0.03 -5.81
CA ILE A 58 -6.45 0.44 -7.12
C ILE A 58 -7.96 0.40 -7.22
N ARG A 59 -8.50 1.32 -7.98
CA ARG A 59 -9.95 1.40 -8.21
C ARG A 59 -10.23 2.05 -9.56
N ARG A 60 -11.26 1.57 -10.22
CA ARG A 60 -11.92 2.28 -11.33
C ARG A 60 -13.27 2.81 -10.85
N ALA A 61 -13.85 3.74 -11.61
CA ALA A 61 -15.19 4.21 -11.31
C ALA A 61 -16.18 3.04 -11.24
N ARG A 62 -17.05 3.05 -10.25
CA ARG A 62 -18.13 2.06 -10.04
C ARG A 62 -17.62 0.64 -9.76
N THR A 63 -16.38 0.48 -9.30
CA THR A 63 -15.87 -0.82 -8.89
C THR A 63 -15.43 -0.79 -7.43
N GLU A 64 -15.39 -1.96 -6.83
CA GLU A 64 -14.79 -2.12 -5.52
C GLU A 64 -13.27 -1.96 -5.62
N PRO A 65 -12.62 -1.39 -4.61
CA PRO A 65 -11.16 -1.29 -4.60
C PRO A 65 -10.50 -2.67 -4.55
N LEU A 66 -9.34 -2.76 -5.17
CA LEU A 66 -8.49 -3.95 -5.13
C LEU A 66 -7.20 -3.63 -4.37
N ALA A 67 -6.67 -4.61 -3.67
CA ALA A 67 -5.39 -4.49 -3.00
C ALA A 67 -4.34 -5.33 -3.72
N VAL A 68 -3.16 -4.73 -3.93
CA VAL A 68 -1.99 -5.40 -4.53
C VAL A 68 -0.85 -5.34 -3.55
N LEU A 69 -0.30 -6.47 -3.19
CA LEU A 69 0.84 -6.57 -2.28
C LEU A 69 1.66 -7.80 -2.66
N TRP A 70 2.88 -7.89 -2.11
CA TRP A 70 3.68 -9.08 -2.31
C TRP A 70 2.95 -10.30 -1.74
N TRP A 71 2.96 -11.40 -2.48
CA TRP A 71 2.35 -12.65 -2.05
C TRP A 71 2.86 -13.09 -0.66
N ASP A 72 4.17 -12.99 -0.45
CA ASP A 72 4.77 -13.39 0.82
C ASP A 72 4.33 -12.49 1.97
N ASP A 73 4.09 -11.19 1.71
CA ASP A 73 3.58 -10.28 2.73
C ASP A 73 2.15 -10.64 3.13
N LEU A 74 1.32 -11.03 2.16
CA LEU A 74 -0.04 -11.53 2.44
C LEU A 74 0.01 -12.79 3.31
N LEU A 75 0.89 -13.73 2.97
CA LEU A 75 1.04 -14.95 3.76
C LEU A 75 1.48 -14.66 5.20
N ALA A 76 2.39 -13.68 5.37
CA ALA A 76 2.84 -13.26 6.70
C ALA A 76 1.68 -12.69 7.53
N LEU A 77 0.82 -11.87 6.92
CA LEU A 77 -0.36 -11.34 7.59
C LEU A 77 -1.33 -12.45 8.03
N LEU A 78 -1.56 -13.43 7.16
CA LEU A 78 -2.45 -14.55 7.48
C LEU A 78 -1.92 -15.38 8.64
N ARG A 79 -0.61 -15.61 8.70
CA ARG A 79 0.02 -16.31 9.81
C ARG A 79 -0.11 -15.56 11.12
N GLU A 80 0.05 -14.24 11.08
CA GLU A 80 -0.11 -13.39 12.24
C GLU A 80 -1.55 -13.43 12.77
N CYS A 81 -2.53 -13.44 11.89
CA CYS A 81 -3.94 -13.57 12.28
C CYS A 81 -4.23 -14.92 12.95
N GLU A 82 -3.58 -16.00 12.52
CA GLU A 82 -3.75 -17.31 13.13
C GLU A 82 -3.22 -17.38 14.57
N GLN A 83 -2.29 -16.51 14.92
CA GLN A 83 -1.67 -16.47 16.25
C GLN A 83 -2.48 -15.62 17.24
N LEU A 84 -3.49 -14.93 16.76
CA LEU A 84 -4.37 -14.13 17.59
C LEU A 84 -5.50 -15.01 18.16
#